data_b3d21c35a0e8477eeab293018e451a9e
#
_entry.id   b3d21c35a0e8477eeab293018e451a9e
#
_cell.length_a   1.000
_cell.length_b   1.000
_cell.length_c   1.000
_cell.angle_alpha   90.00
_cell.angle_beta   90.00
_cell.angle_gamma   90.00
#
_symmetry.space_group_name_H-M   'P 1'
#
loop_
_entity.id
_entity.type
_entity.pdbx_description
1 polymer ?
#
loop_
_entity_poly.entity_id
_entity_poly.type
_entity_poly.pdbx_seq_one_letter_code
_entity_poly.pdbx_strand_id
1 'polypeptide(L)'
;MTEGGKILLVDDDSRLRAMLVRYLEGQGFVVHAAASGVQMDRQLERECYNLLLLDVLMPGEDGFSICRRLRVQEPHLPIIMLTARGDLSDRVQGLDVGADDYLPKPFEPPELVARIRAVRRRSQDLRSSDPTPGVLVFGPFRLALDSRSLWRNEEKISLTDSEFSILHALASHPWQPLSRDRLLAMTHGNDDATPGSRGIDVFISRLRRLIEDDPGDPHYIQTVWGRGYVLVPDGGGATPREAGVLTG
;
A
#
# COMPACT_ATOMS: atom_id res chain seq x y z
N MET A 1 4.46 -13.27 -15.22
CA MET A 1 4.62 -12.20 -14.21
C MET A 1 3.74 -11.05 -14.65
N THR A 2 2.72 -10.72 -13.88
CA THR A 2 1.73 -9.69 -14.24
C THR A 2 2.36 -8.30 -14.00
N GLU A 3 2.82 -7.65 -15.07
CA GLU A 3 3.39 -6.27 -15.03
C GLU A 3 2.38 -5.22 -14.55
N GLY A 4 1.10 -5.57 -14.46
CA GLY A 4 0.01 -4.63 -14.28
C GLY A 4 -0.23 -4.14 -12.83
N GLY A 5 0.18 -4.87 -11.79
CA GLY A 5 -0.17 -4.56 -10.40
C GLY A 5 -1.66 -4.82 -10.08
N LYS A 6 -2.01 -4.75 -8.77
CA LYS A 6 -3.34 -5.04 -8.25
C LYS A 6 -4.13 -3.76 -8.00
N ILE A 7 -5.31 -3.65 -8.59
CA ILE A 7 -6.21 -2.49 -8.51
C ILE A 7 -7.48 -2.87 -7.74
N LEU A 8 -7.92 -2.02 -6.82
CA LEU A 8 -9.24 -2.10 -6.22
C LEU A 8 -10.15 -1.05 -6.87
N LEU A 9 -11.22 -1.50 -7.51
CA LEU A 9 -12.23 -0.65 -8.14
C LEU A 9 -13.47 -0.58 -7.24
N VAL A 10 -13.83 0.63 -6.83
CA VAL A 10 -14.99 0.89 -5.96
C VAL A 10 -15.96 1.83 -6.67
N ASP A 11 -17.13 1.33 -7.01
CA ASP A 11 -18.17 2.06 -7.76
C ASP A 11 -19.48 1.33 -7.51
N ASP A 12 -20.62 1.99 -7.38
CA ASP A 12 -21.92 1.35 -7.15
C ASP A 12 -22.59 0.89 -8.46
N ASP A 13 -22.20 1.44 -9.61
CA ASP A 13 -22.68 1.00 -10.92
C ASP A 13 -22.09 -0.36 -11.31
N SER A 14 -22.91 -1.39 -11.23
CA SER A 14 -22.52 -2.77 -11.56
C SER A 14 -22.08 -2.97 -13.02
N ARG A 15 -22.66 -2.21 -13.96
CA ARG A 15 -22.33 -2.30 -15.39
C ARG A 15 -20.96 -1.66 -15.66
N LEU A 16 -20.73 -0.49 -15.10
CA LEU A 16 -19.46 0.20 -15.21
C LEU A 16 -18.34 -0.64 -14.58
N ARG A 17 -18.58 -1.19 -13.36
CA ARG A 17 -17.62 -2.09 -12.72
C ARG A 17 -17.25 -3.28 -13.60
N ALA A 18 -18.26 -4.00 -14.11
CA ALA A 18 -18.02 -5.19 -14.95
C ALA A 18 -17.23 -4.84 -16.22
N MET A 19 -17.56 -3.73 -16.86
CA MET A 19 -16.86 -3.24 -18.03
C MET A 19 -15.39 -2.88 -17.72
N LEU A 20 -15.16 -2.12 -16.65
CA LEU A 20 -13.81 -1.70 -16.26
C LEU A 20 -12.93 -2.86 -15.80
N VAL A 21 -13.48 -3.80 -15.03
CA VAL A 21 -12.75 -5.03 -14.63
C VAL A 21 -12.25 -5.75 -15.87
N ARG A 22 -13.14 -6.08 -16.79
CA ARG A 22 -12.79 -6.80 -18.02
C ARG A 22 -11.76 -6.05 -18.86
N TYR A 23 -11.90 -4.73 -18.97
CA TYR A 23 -10.99 -3.92 -19.77
C TYR A 23 -9.60 -3.85 -19.15
N LEU A 24 -9.52 -3.58 -17.84
CA LEU A 24 -8.25 -3.46 -17.12
C LEU A 24 -7.51 -4.80 -16.99
N GLU A 25 -8.24 -5.91 -16.82
CA GLU A 25 -7.66 -7.25 -16.88
C GLU A 25 -7.05 -7.54 -18.27
N GLY A 26 -7.72 -7.12 -19.33
CA GLY A 26 -7.18 -7.17 -20.70
C GLY A 26 -5.92 -6.32 -20.91
N GLN A 27 -5.65 -5.34 -20.03
CA GLN A 27 -4.44 -4.54 -20.01
C GLN A 27 -3.35 -5.09 -19.07
N GLY A 28 -3.56 -6.28 -18.48
CA GLY A 28 -2.59 -6.98 -17.63
C GLY A 28 -2.64 -6.61 -16.15
N PHE A 29 -3.66 -5.88 -15.69
CA PHE A 29 -3.88 -5.62 -14.26
C PHE A 29 -4.62 -6.77 -13.58
N VAL A 30 -4.41 -6.95 -12.29
CA VAL A 30 -5.29 -7.76 -11.44
C VAL A 30 -6.31 -6.81 -10.82
N VAL A 31 -7.60 -7.05 -11.04
CA VAL A 31 -8.64 -6.11 -10.61
C VAL A 31 -9.63 -6.79 -9.67
N HIS A 32 -9.78 -6.24 -8.48
CA HIS A 32 -10.87 -6.58 -7.58
C HIS A 32 -11.88 -5.46 -7.54
N ALA A 33 -13.16 -5.80 -7.41
CA ALA A 33 -14.25 -4.84 -7.45
C ALA A 33 -15.06 -4.86 -6.15
N ALA A 34 -15.47 -3.69 -5.70
CA ALA A 34 -16.36 -3.49 -4.57
C ALA A 34 -17.51 -2.55 -4.96
N ALA A 35 -18.69 -2.79 -4.42
CA ALA A 35 -19.88 -1.99 -4.69
C ALA A 35 -20.13 -0.89 -3.64
N SER A 36 -19.29 -0.82 -2.59
CA SER A 36 -19.44 0.12 -1.48
C SER A 36 -18.15 0.22 -0.66
N GLY A 37 -18.03 1.27 0.17
CA GLY A 37 -16.95 1.44 1.12
C GLY A 37 -16.78 0.25 2.07
N VAL A 38 -17.88 -0.35 2.54
CA VAL A 38 -17.84 -1.53 3.44
C VAL A 38 -17.21 -2.75 2.74
N GLN A 39 -17.51 -2.97 1.47
CA GLN A 39 -16.90 -4.06 0.71
C GLN A 39 -15.42 -3.76 0.41
N MET A 40 -15.11 -2.50 0.12
CA MET A 40 -13.74 -2.01 -0.05
C MET A 40 -12.90 -2.30 1.20
N ASP A 41 -13.39 -1.91 2.38
CA ASP A 41 -12.67 -2.09 3.65
C ASP A 41 -12.33 -3.56 3.89
N ARG A 42 -13.29 -4.47 3.69
CA ARG A 42 -13.07 -5.92 3.81
C ARG A 42 -11.99 -6.45 2.86
N GLN A 43 -11.86 -5.84 1.69
CA GLN A 43 -10.83 -6.24 0.73
C GLN A 43 -9.47 -5.65 1.11
N LEU A 44 -9.41 -4.40 1.58
CA LEU A 44 -8.19 -3.78 2.09
C LEU A 44 -7.63 -4.49 3.34
N GLU A 45 -8.52 -5.08 4.17
CA GLU A 45 -8.09 -5.91 5.30
C GLU A 45 -7.41 -7.21 4.88
N ARG A 46 -7.78 -7.76 3.73
CA ARG A 46 -7.30 -9.07 3.26
C ARG A 46 -6.08 -8.99 2.34
N GLU A 47 -6.02 -7.95 1.52
CA GLU A 47 -5.06 -7.85 0.44
C GLU A 47 -4.49 -6.44 0.29
N CYS A 48 -3.26 -6.36 -0.23
CA CYS A 48 -2.64 -5.10 -0.62
C CYS A 48 -2.99 -4.74 -2.06
N TYR A 49 -3.26 -3.46 -2.27
CA TYR A 49 -3.52 -2.90 -3.59
C TYR A 49 -2.46 -1.86 -3.95
N ASN A 50 -2.15 -1.78 -5.23
CA ASN A 50 -1.20 -0.81 -5.75
C ASN A 50 -1.88 0.50 -6.17
N LEU A 51 -3.22 0.48 -6.29
CA LEU A 51 -4.02 1.62 -6.68
C LEU A 51 -5.49 1.37 -6.34
N LEU A 52 -6.17 2.43 -5.92
CA LEU A 52 -7.62 2.49 -5.70
C LEU A 52 -8.25 3.36 -6.79
N LEU A 53 -9.25 2.81 -7.50
CA LEU A 53 -10.20 3.57 -8.31
C LEU A 53 -11.46 3.75 -7.48
N LEU A 54 -11.85 4.98 -7.21
CA LEU A 54 -12.91 5.29 -6.25
C LEU A 54 -13.95 6.20 -6.87
N ASP A 55 -15.18 5.73 -6.98
CA ASP A 55 -16.28 6.62 -7.36
C ASP A 55 -16.58 7.64 -6.24
N VAL A 56 -16.85 8.86 -6.64
CA VAL A 56 -17.24 9.94 -5.74
C VAL A 56 -18.66 9.77 -5.24
N LEU A 57 -19.57 9.46 -6.16
CA LEU A 57 -21.00 9.41 -5.87
C LEU A 57 -21.44 7.98 -5.57
N MET A 58 -21.40 7.59 -4.31
CA MET A 58 -21.86 6.28 -3.87
C MET A 58 -22.91 6.40 -2.76
N PRO A 59 -23.87 5.47 -2.71
CA PRO A 59 -24.82 5.40 -1.59
C PRO A 59 -24.13 5.13 -0.26
N GLY A 60 -24.50 5.87 0.77
CA GLY A 60 -23.96 5.73 2.13
C GLY A 60 -22.74 6.62 2.36
N GLU A 61 -21.54 6.07 2.35
CA GLU A 61 -20.31 6.85 2.47
C GLU A 61 -19.83 7.30 1.08
N ASP A 62 -19.74 8.62 0.86
CA ASP A 62 -19.25 9.18 -0.40
C ASP A 62 -17.72 8.98 -0.58
N GLY A 63 -17.26 9.07 -1.84
CA GLY A 63 -15.84 8.84 -2.16
C GLY A 63 -14.90 9.86 -1.52
N PHE A 64 -15.31 11.09 -1.27
CA PHE A 64 -14.47 12.08 -0.60
C PHE A 64 -14.25 11.72 0.86
N SER A 65 -15.28 11.28 1.56
CA SER A 65 -15.22 10.81 2.95
C SER A 65 -14.32 9.58 3.07
N ILE A 66 -14.48 8.63 2.15
CA ILE A 66 -13.61 7.44 2.05
C ILE A 66 -12.16 7.87 1.81
N CYS A 67 -11.89 8.75 0.85
CA CYS A 67 -10.54 9.21 0.53
C CYS A 67 -9.88 9.87 1.75
N ARG A 68 -10.59 10.79 2.43
CA ARG A 68 -10.08 11.46 3.63
C ARG A 68 -9.73 10.45 4.73
N ARG A 69 -10.60 9.47 4.96
CA ARG A 69 -10.37 8.41 5.93
C ARG A 69 -9.18 7.53 5.55
N LEU A 70 -9.07 7.17 4.28
CA LEU A 70 -7.96 6.36 3.79
C LEU A 70 -6.62 7.10 3.87
N ARG A 71 -6.58 8.42 3.68
CA ARG A 71 -5.33 9.19 3.84
C ARG A 71 -4.76 9.15 5.25
N VAL A 72 -5.60 9.00 6.26
CA VAL A 72 -5.17 8.76 7.65
C VAL A 72 -4.71 7.30 7.83
N GLN A 73 -5.38 6.37 7.17
CA GLN A 73 -5.18 4.94 7.38
C GLN A 73 -4.14 4.33 6.43
N GLU A 74 -4.14 4.74 5.17
CA GLU A 74 -3.30 4.26 4.06
C GLU A 74 -2.74 5.45 3.28
N PRO A 75 -1.87 6.28 3.89
CA PRO A 75 -1.45 7.58 3.33
C PRO A 75 -0.81 7.47 1.95
N HIS A 76 -0.26 6.30 1.63
CA HIS A 76 0.51 6.07 0.39
C HIS A 76 -0.21 5.17 -0.63
N LEU A 77 -1.46 4.75 -0.37
CA LEU A 77 -2.25 4.05 -1.39
C LEU A 77 -2.65 5.06 -2.47
N PRO A 78 -2.17 4.93 -3.72
CA PRO A 78 -2.58 5.82 -4.78
C PRO A 78 -4.08 5.74 -5.03
N ILE A 79 -4.76 6.89 -5.11
CA ILE A 79 -6.20 6.99 -5.31
C ILE A 79 -6.48 7.83 -6.55
N ILE A 80 -7.19 7.26 -7.52
CA ILE A 80 -7.79 8.00 -8.63
C ILE A 80 -9.30 8.07 -8.37
N MET A 81 -9.84 9.27 -8.26
CA MET A 81 -11.27 9.47 -8.08
C MET A 81 -11.99 9.51 -9.44
N LEU A 82 -13.08 8.75 -9.54
CA LEU A 82 -14.00 8.78 -10.68
C LEU A 82 -15.17 9.71 -10.29
N THR A 83 -15.40 10.77 -11.02
CA THR A 83 -16.38 11.80 -10.61
C THR A 83 -17.38 12.08 -11.71
N ALA A 84 -18.64 12.36 -11.36
CA ALA A 84 -19.60 12.85 -12.32
C ALA A 84 -19.20 14.26 -12.82
N ARG A 85 -19.40 14.53 -14.11
CA ARG A 85 -19.04 15.77 -14.78
C ARG A 85 -19.83 16.94 -14.20
N GLY A 86 -19.17 17.93 -13.64
CA GLY A 86 -19.92 19.17 -13.42
C GLY A 86 -19.27 20.30 -12.64
N ASP A 87 -18.56 20.06 -11.56
CA ASP A 87 -18.16 21.20 -10.73
C ASP A 87 -16.65 21.34 -10.56
N LEU A 88 -16.16 22.54 -10.96
CA LEU A 88 -14.83 23.04 -10.56
C LEU A 88 -14.65 23.01 -9.04
N SER A 89 -15.76 23.12 -8.27
CA SER A 89 -15.78 22.98 -6.81
C SER A 89 -15.38 21.59 -6.36
N ASP A 90 -15.87 20.52 -7.02
CA ASP A 90 -15.52 19.13 -6.70
C ASP A 90 -14.05 18.80 -6.98
N ARG A 91 -13.47 19.43 -8.02
CA ARG A 91 -12.03 19.26 -8.33
C ARG A 91 -11.14 19.98 -7.32
N VAL A 92 -11.56 21.14 -6.80
CA VAL A 92 -10.83 21.88 -5.76
C VAL A 92 -10.96 21.17 -4.42
N GLN A 93 -12.16 20.75 -4.04
CA GLN A 93 -12.37 19.93 -2.82
C GLN A 93 -11.59 18.62 -2.88
N GLY A 94 -11.51 18.01 -4.04
CA GLY A 94 -10.85 16.74 -4.20
C GLY A 94 -9.32 16.81 -4.08
N LEU A 95 -8.66 17.86 -4.53
CA LEU A 95 -7.23 18.09 -4.32
C LEU A 95 -6.92 18.27 -2.83
N ASP A 96 -7.79 18.94 -2.07
CA ASP A 96 -7.66 19.13 -0.62
C ASP A 96 -7.88 17.82 0.17
N VAL A 97 -8.58 16.83 -0.41
CA VAL A 97 -8.85 15.53 0.21
C VAL A 97 -7.69 14.53 0.03
N GLY A 98 -6.73 14.86 -0.83
CA GLY A 98 -5.51 14.06 -1.00
C GLY A 98 -5.60 12.93 -2.03
N ALA A 99 -6.50 12.98 -3.01
CA ALA A 99 -6.46 12.07 -4.16
C ALA A 99 -5.28 12.40 -5.08
N ASP A 100 -4.73 11.38 -5.74
CA ASP A 100 -3.56 11.52 -6.62
C ASP A 100 -3.94 11.94 -8.05
N ASP A 101 -5.16 11.65 -8.47
CA ASP A 101 -5.72 12.10 -9.77
C ASP A 101 -7.25 12.04 -9.75
N TYR A 102 -7.86 12.72 -10.74
CA TYR A 102 -9.31 12.79 -10.96
C TYR A 102 -9.63 12.50 -12.41
N LEU A 103 -10.65 11.66 -12.62
CA LEU A 103 -11.16 11.33 -13.95
C LEU A 103 -12.68 11.58 -14.00
N PRO A 104 -13.12 12.63 -14.72
CA PRO A 104 -14.55 12.91 -14.85
C PRO A 104 -15.25 11.87 -15.74
N LYS A 105 -16.42 11.41 -15.30
CA LYS A 105 -17.35 10.58 -16.09
C LYS A 105 -18.19 11.49 -17.02
N PRO A 106 -18.43 11.10 -18.29
CA PRO A 106 -17.97 9.89 -18.95
C PRO A 106 -16.49 10.04 -19.39
N PHE A 107 -15.75 8.93 -19.35
CA PHE A 107 -14.36 8.86 -19.79
C PHE A 107 -14.14 7.67 -20.73
N GLU A 108 -13.10 7.75 -21.52
CA GLU A 108 -12.69 6.63 -22.37
C GLU A 108 -11.76 5.68 -21.60
N PRO A 109 -11.96 4.34 -21.68
CA PRO A 109 -11.14 3.39 -20.96
C PRO A 109 -9.62 3.52 -21.20
N PRO A 110 -9.11 3.88 -22.41
CA PRO A 110 -7.69 4.17 -22.62
C PRO A 110 -7.16 5.34 -21.80
N GLU A 111 -7.97 6.38 -21.55
CA GLU A 111 -7.59 7.52 -20.70
C GLU A 111 -7.36 7.06 -19.26
N LEU A 112 -8.27 6.23 -18.73
CA LEU A 112 -8.13 5.66 -17.40
C LEU A 112 -6.81 4.88 -17.27
N VAL A 113 -6.48 4.03 -18.26
CA VAL A 113 -5.21 3.28 -18.24
C VAL A 113 -3.99 4.20 -18.27
N ALA A 114 -4.02 5.26 -19.08
CA ALA A 114 -2.93 6.23 -19.13
C ALA A 114 -2.72 6.91 -17.76
N ARG A 115 -3.81 7.29 -17.06
CA ARG A 115 -3.77 7.88 -15.72
C ARG A 115 -3.29 6.89 -14.66
N ILE A 116 -3.77 5.65 -14.69
CA ILE A 116 -3.29 4.58 -13.80
C ILE A 116 -1.77 4.43 -13.93
N ARG A 117 -1.26 4.35 -15.16
CA ARG A 117 0.18 4.23 -15.42
C ARG A 117 0.95 5.47 -14.93
N ALA A 118 0.41 6.67 -15.14
CA ALA A 118 1.04 7.92 -14.72
C ALA A 118 1.11 8.04 -13.18
N VAL A 119 0.01 7.75 -12.47
CA VAL A 119 -0.03 7.78 -11.00
C VAL A 119 0.91 6.73 -10.41
N ARG A 120 0.89 5.51 -10.95
CA ARG A 120 1.80 4.44 -10.50
C ARG A 120 3.27 4.78 -10.73
N ARG A 121 3.62 5.38 -11.88
CA ARG A 121 4.99 5.82 -12.15
C ARG A 121 5.43 6.85 -11.13
N ARG A 122 4.64 7.90 -10.83
CA ARG A 122 4.96 8.90 -9.80
C ARG A 122 5.17 8.24 -8.43
N SER A 123 4.32 7.28 -8.07
CA SER A 123 4.46 6.52 -6.80
C SER A 123 5.70 5.63 -6.81
N GLN A 124 6.16 5.19 -7.97
CA GLN A 124 7.39 4.41 -8.13
C GLN A 124 8.63 5.33 -8.17
N ASP A 125 8.56 6.48 -8.83
CA ASP A 125 9.67 7.46 -8.92
C ASP A 125 10.00 8.06 -7.54
N LEU A 126 9.01 8.21 -6.66
CA LEU A 126 9.23 8.54 -5.25
C LEU A 126 9.87 7.38 -4.46
N ARG A 127 9.92 6.19 -5.03
CA ARG A 127 10.49 4.96 -4.46
C ARG A 127 11.82 4.53 -5.08
N SER A 128 12.29 5.23 -6.11
CA SER A 128 13.45 4.80 -6.90
C SER A 128 14.48 5.91 -7.05
N SER A 129 15.50 5.86 -6.24
CA SER A 129 16.85 6.19 -6.70
C SER A 129 17.51 4.84 -7.06
N ASP A 130 17.48 4.52 -8.37
CA ASP A 130 18.18 3.42 -9.04
C ASP A 130 17.82 1.97 -8.61
N PRO A 131 16.83 1.30 -9.20
CA PRO A 131 16.56 -0.10 -8.89
C PRO A 131 17.30 -1.04 -9.86
N THR A 132 18.32 -1.68 -9.37
CA THR A 132 18.74 -2.97 -9.94
C THR A 132 17.53 -3.91 -9.87
N PRO A 133 17.04 -4.52 -10.97
CA PRO A 133 15.91 -5.44 -10.93
C PRO A 133 16.15 -6.55 -9.89
N GLY A 134 15.15 -6.79 -9.04
CA GLY A 134 15.27 -7.81 -7.98
C GLY A 134 15.96 -7.33 -6.70
N VAL A 135 16.17 -6.02 -6.50
CA VAL A 135 16.69 -5.45 -5.27
C VAL A 135 15.73 -4.41 -4.70
N LEU A 136 15.36 -4.54 -3.43
CA LEU A 136 14.60 -3.55 -2.69
C LEU A 136 15.56 -2.75 -1.79
N VAL A 137 15.45 -1.42 -1.80
CA VAL A 137 16.35 -0.53 -1.04
C VAL A 137 15.55 0.24 0.01
N PHE A 138 16.06 0.30 1.23
CA PHE A 138 15.53 1.12 2.31
C PHE A 138 16.68 1.56 3.23
N GLY A 139 16.81 2.86 3.48
CA GLY A 139 17.96 3.41 4.20
C GLY A 139 19.29 2.90 3.63
N PRO A 140 20.22 2.41 4.47
CA PRO A 140 21.48 1.83 4.04
C PRO A 140 21.36 0.36 3.60
N PHE A 141 20.16 -0.21 3.56
CA PHE A 141 19.90 -1.63 3.32
C PHE A 141 19.52 -1.91 1.88
N ARG A 142 20.04 -3.04 1.36
CA ARG A 142 19.68 -3.62 0.06
C ARG A 142 19.22 -5.06 0.27
N LEU A 143 17.96 -5.34 -0.04
CA LEU A 143 17.36 -6.67 0.01
C LEU A 143 17.35 -7.25 -1.41
N ALA A 144 18.30 -8.15 -1.70
CA ALA A 144 18.40 -8.83 -2.97
C ALA A 144 17.47 -10.05 -2.98
N LEU A 145 16.45 -10.03 -3.86
CA LEU A 145 15.40 -11.04 -3.87
C LEU A 145 15.85 -12.37 -4.43
N ASP A 146 16.69 -12.35 -5.48
CA ASP A 146 17.18 -13.56 -6.15
C ASP A 146 18.11 -14.39 -5.24
N SER A 147 18.99 -13.71 -4.51
CA SER A 147 19.94 -14.35 -3.59
C SER A 147 19.41 -14.47 -2.16
N ARG A 148 18.20 -14.00 -1.88
CA ARG A 148 17.55 -13.94 -0.55
C ARG A 148 18.49 -13.37 0.51
N SER A 149 19.18 -12.28 0.18
CA SER A 149 20.25 -11.70 1.00
C SER A 149 19.95 -10.25 1.34
N LEU A 150 20.23 -9.87 2.59
CA LEU A 150 20.18 -8.49 3.08
C LEU A 150 21.62 -7.97 3.21
N TRP A 151 21.85 -6.74 2.80
CA TRP A 151 23.12 -6.05 2.91
C TRP A 151 22.89 -4.68 3.56
N ARG A 152 23.78 -4.32 4.50
CA ARG A 152 23.89 -2.95 5.01
C ARG A 152 25.19 -2.37 4.42
N ASN A 153 25.06 -1.44 3.47
CA ASN A 153 26.18 -0.98 2.64
C ASN A 153 26.84 -2.17 1.93
N GLU A 154 28.05 -2.57 2.33
CA GLU A 154 28.81 -3.71 1.77
C GLU A 154 28.83 -4.94 2.70
N GLU A 155 28.25 -4.84 3.90
CA GLU A 155 28.20 -5.92 4.87
C GLU A 155 26.94 -6.77 4.69
N LYS A 156 27.13 -8.09 4.56
CA LYS A 156 26.02 -9.04 4.44
C LYS A 156 25.45 -9.39 5.81
N ILE A 157 24.13 -9.20 5.95
CA ILE A 157 23.35 -9.59 7.13
C ILE A 157 22.67 -10.92 6.84
N SER A 158 22.91 -11.92 7.70
CA SER A 158 22.29 -13.23 7.57
C SER A 158 20.85 -13.19 8.09
N LEU A 159 19.91 -13.58 7.25
CA LEU A 159 18.51 -13.76 7.60
C LEU A 159 18.12 -15.23 7.50
N THR A 160 17.22 -15.69 8.36
CA THR A 160 16.48 -16.92 8.16
C THR A 160 15.44 -16.75 7.05
N ASP A 161 14.93 -17.84 6.48
CA ASP A 161 13.90 -17.80 5.44
C ASP A 161 12.63 -17.07 5.88
N SER A 162 12.21 -17.25 7.13
CA SER A 162 11.05 -16.56 7.70
C SER A 162 11.31 -15.06 7.87
N GLU A 163 12.48 -14.68 8.39
CA GLU A 163 12.88 -13.27 8.52
C GLU A 163 12.96 -12.57 7.16
N PHE A 164 13.55 -13.25 6.16
CA PHE A 164 13.59 -12.76 4.79
C PHE A 164 12.18 -12.55 4.23
N SER A 165 11.29 -13.53 4.39
CA SER A 165 9.93 -13.47 3.84
C SER A 165 9.12 -12.32 4.45
N ILE A 166 9.23 -12.10 5.77
CA ILE A 166 8.57 -10.98 6.47
C ILE A 166 9.15 -9.65 6.03
N LEU A 167 10.49 -9.53 5.98
CA LEU A 167 11.14 -8.31 5.53
C LEU A 167 10.82 -7.99 4.07
N HIS A 168 10.79 -9.01 3.20
CA HIS A 168 10.36 -8.87 1.81
C HIS A 168 8.92 -8.40 1.70
N ALA A 169 7.99 -8.98 2.48
CA ALA A 169 6.60 -8.54 2.50
C ALA A 169 6.48 -7.06 2.90
N LEU A 170 7.18 -6.64 3.94
CA LEU A 170 7.20 -5.25 4.39
C LEU A 170 7.86 -4.31 3.38
N ALA A 171 9.01 -4.70 2.82
CA ALA A 171 9.77 -3.89 1.86
C ALA A 171 9.07 -3.77 0.49
N SER A 172 8.24 -4.75 0.12
CA SER A 172 7.40 -4.69 -1.07
C SER A 172 6.19 -3.76 -0.90
N HIS A 173 5.86 -3.39 0.35
CA HIS A 173 4.73 -2.53 0.70
C HIS A 173 5.19 -1.40 1.64
N PRO A 174 6.17 -0.57 1.22
CA PRO A 174 6.69 0.49 2.05
C PRO A 174 5.58 1.49 2.39
N TRP A 175 5.62 2.02 3.62
CA TRP A 175 4.65 2.96 4.17
C TRP A 175 3.24 2.37 4.41
N GLN A 176 3.01 1.10 4.10
CA GLN A 176 1.73 0.43 4.22
C GLN A 176 1.71 -0.47 5.47
N PRO A 177 0.86 -0.21 6.47
CA PRO A 177 0.72 -1.10 7.62
C PRO A 177 0.20 -2.47 7.19
N LEU A 178 0.94 -3.51 7.50
CA LEU A 178 0.53 -4.89 7.28
C LEU A 178 0.11 -5.52 8.62
N SER A 179 -1.10 -6.05 8.68
CA SER A 179 -1.59 -6.75 9.86
C SER A 179 -0.79 -8.05 10.07
N ARG A 180 -0.80 -8.57 11.31
CA ARG A 180 -0.13 -9.83 11.63
C ARG A 180 -0.63 -10.98 10.76
N ASP A 181 -1.93 -11.07 10.58
CA ASP A 181 -2.55 -12.13 9.77
C ASP A 181 -2.19 -11.98 8.28
N ARG A 182 -2.07 -10.74 7.82
CA ARG A 182 -1.65 -10.43 6.45
C ARG A 182 -0.19 -10.78 6.22
N LEU A 183 0.72 -10.42 7.15
CA LEU A 183 2.11 -10.84 7.10
C LEU A 183 2.22 -12.36 7.12
N LEU A 184 1.44 -13.03 7.96
CA LEU A 184 1.37 -14.48 8.02
C LEU A 184 0.93 -15.07 6.69
N ALA A 185 -0.15 -14.56 6.09
CA ALA A 185 -0.66 -15.03 4.80
C ALA A 185 0.35 -14.83 3.64
N MET A 186 1.12 -13.74 3.67
CA MET A 186 2.12 -13.43 2.63
C MET A 186 3.42 -14.25 2.78
N THR A 187 3.69 -14.78 3.97
CA THR A 187 4.89 -15.58 4.25
C THR A 187 4.64 -17.08 4.13
N HIS A 188 3.36 -17.53 4.05
CA HIS A 188 3.01 -18.93 3.87
C HIS A 188 3.21 -19.38 2.42
N GLY A 189 4.39 -19.89 2.13
CA GLY A 189 4.69 -20.54 0.86
C GLY A 189 5.38 -21.89 1.00
N ASN A 190 6.01 -22.23 2.12
CA ASN A 190 6.90 -23.41 2.08
C ASN A 190 7.23 -24.13 3.40
N ASP A 191 6.51 -24.00 4.53
CA ASP A 191 6.84 -24.92 5.65
C ASP A 191 5.69 -25.17 6.64
N ASP A 192 5.58 -26.43 7.06
CA ASP A 192 4.63 -27.03 8.02
C ASP A 192 4.74 -26.54 9.48
N ALA A 193 5.58 -25.55 9.77
CA ALA A 193 5.70 -24.92 11.07
C ALA A 193 5.03 -23.55 11.06
N THR A 194 3.71 -23.53 11.10
CA THR A 194 2.91 -22.31 11.21
C THR A 194 3.14 -21.63 12.55
N PRO A 195 3.92 -20.54 12.65
CA PRO A 195 3.86 -19.67 13.82
C PRO A 195 2.46 -19.04 13.82
N GLY A 196 1.67 -19.21 14.85
CA GLY A 196 0.46 -18.41 15.02
C GLY A 196 0.79 -16.91 14.98
N SER A 197 -0.22 -16.04 14.93
CA SER A 197 -0.04 -14.57 14.81
C SER A 197 0.95 -13.97 15.84
N ARG A 198 1.16 -14.63 16.97
CA ARG A 198 2.21 -14.30 17.96
C ARG A 198 3.64 -14.56 17.48
N GLY A 199 3.83 -15.45 16.50
CA GLY A 199 5.13 -15.72 15.91
C GLY A 199 5.68 -14.56 15.10
N ILE A 200 4.83 -13.75 14.48
CA ILE A 200 5.23 -12.55 13.73
C ILE A 200 5.96 -11.55 14.63
N ASP A 201 5.48 -11.31 15.84
CA ASP A 201 6.08 -10.35 16.78
C ASP A 201 7.52 -10.75 17.16
N VAL A 202 7.81 -12.05 17.23
CA VAL A 202 9.16 -12.58 17.48
C VAL A 202 10.09 -12.29 16.30
N PHE A 203 9.62 -12.51 15.08
CA PHE A 203 10.41 -12.22 13.88
C PHE A 203 10.63 -10.72 13.70
N ILE A 204 9.63 -9.88 13.96
CA ILE A 204 9.77 -8.43 13.95
C ILE A 204 10.81 -7.98 14.98
N SER A 205 10.76 -8.51 16.20
CA SER A 205 11.76 -8.20 17.23
C SER A 205 13.18 -8.59 16.81
N ARG A 206 13.34 -9.73 16.12
CA ARG A 206 14.65 -10.15 15.59
C ARG A 206 15.11 -9.27 14.44
N LEU A 207 14.23 -8.96 13.49
CA LEU A 207 14.53 -8.06 12.38
C LEU A 207 14.98 -6.69 12.88
N ARG A 208 14.27 -6.12 13.87
CA ARG A 208 14.68 -4.85 14.48
C ARG A 208 16.09 -4.90 15.06
N ARG A 209 16.49 -5.99 15.70
CA ARG A 209 17.86 -6.14 16.22
C ARG A 209 18.93 -6.18 15.10
N LEU A 210 18.56 -6.54 13.88
CA LEU A 210 19.46 -6.63 12.74
C LEU A 210 19.54 -5.32 11.94
N ILE A 211 18.45 -4.54 11.90
CA ILE A 211 18.36 -3.38 10.99
C ILE A 211 18.21 -2.04 11.72
N GLU A 212 17.75 -2.01 12.96
CA GLU A 212 17.61 -0.77 13.73
C GLU A 212 18.87 -0.48 14.55
N ASP A 213 19.17 0.78 14.73
CA ASP A 213 20.24 1.19 15.67
C ASP A 213 19.77 1.05 17.12
N ASP A 214 18.49 1.33 17.40
CA ASP A 214 17.82 1.00 18.66
C ASP A 214 16.52 0.21 18.40
N PRO A 215 16.48 -1.09 18.72
CA PRO A 215 15.27 -1.90 18.57
C PRO A 215 14.07 -1.44 19.40
N GLY A 216 14.31 -0.63 20.45
CA GLY A 216 13.27 -0.05 21.30
C GLY A 216 12.63 1.21 20.72
N ASP A 217 13.36 1.93 19.87
CA ASP A 217 12.88 3.09 19.10
C ASP A 217 13.09 2.85 17.58
N PRO A 218 12.30 1.97 16.98
CA PRO A 218 12.55 1.52 15.60
C PRO A 218 12.19 2.60 14.57
N HIS A 219 13.14 2.86 13.67
CA HIS A 219 13.02 3.83 12.60
C HIS A 219 12.47 3.19 11.30
N TYR A 220 12.91 1.96 10.97
CA TYR A 220 12.52 1.28 9.73
C TYR A 220 11.28 0.43 9.89
N ILE A 221 11.22 -0.49 10.87
CA ILE A 221 10.05 -1.31 11.10
C ILE A 221 9.26 -0.74 12.30
N GLN A 222 8.28 0.07 12.01
CA GLN A 222 7.46 0.72 13.04
C GLN A 222 6.22 -0.09 13.38
N THR A 223 5.72 0.05 14.62
CA THR A 223 4.46 -0.54 15.05
C THR A 223 3.34 0.46 14.86
N VAL A 224 2.31 0.06 14.13
CA VAL A 224 1.05 0.82 14.02
C VAL A 224 0.03 0.14 14.92
N TRP A 225 -0.28 0.78 16.06
CA TRP A 225 -1.16 0.21 17.08
C TRP A 225 -2.52 -0.19 16.50
N GLY A 226 -2.94 -1.42 16.80
CA GLY A 226 -4.20 -2.00 16.28
C GLY A 226 -4.16 -2.41 14.81
N ARG A 227 -3.08 -2.13 14.05
CA ARG A 227 -3.00 -2.35 12.60
C ARG A 227 -1.85 -3.28 12.17
N GLY A 228 -0.79 -3.39 12.96
CA GLY A 228 0.35 -4.26 12.66
C GLY A 228 1.66 -3.51 12.51
N TYR A 229 2.40 -3.78 11.43
CA TYR A 229 3.75 -3.27 11.21
C TYR A 229 3.88 -2.60 9.84
N VAL A 230 4.72 -1.58 9.76
CA VAL A 230 5.01 -0.84 8.52
C VAL A 230 6.51 -0.70 8.33
N LEU A 231 7.00 -0.82 7.10
CA LEU A 231 8.36 -0.41 6.75
C LEU A 231 8.36 1.04 6.30
N VAL A 232 9.22 1.85 6.92
CA VAL A 232 9.49 3.25 6.59
C VAL A 232 10.87 3.33 5.94
N PRO A 233 10.98 3.40 4.59
CA PRO A 233 12.26 3.27 3.88
C PRO A 233 13.31 4.31 4.25
N ASP A 234 12.88 5.52 4.58
CA ASP A 234 13.80 6.64 4.85
C ASP A 234 14.24 6.72 6.30
N GLY A 235 13.80 5.77 7.16
CA GLY A 235 14.05 5.84 8.59
C GLY A 235 13.48 7.10 9.23
N GLY A 236 12.48 7.70 8.57
CA GLY A 236 11.99 9.05 8.84
C GLY A 236 11.43 9.21 10.24
N GLY A 237 12.10 10.03 11.00
CA GLY A 237 11.56 10.64 12.19
C GLY A 237 10.40 11.55 11.82
N ALA A 238 9.20 11.04 12.03
CA ALA A 238 8.01 11.74 12.49
C ALA A 238 6.88 10.73 12.64
N THR A 239 6.82 10.07 13.78
CA THR A 239 5.52 9.64 14.30
C THR A 239 4.63 10.87 14.34
N PRO A 240 3.36 10.82 13.90
CA PRO A 240 2.39 11.82 14.30
C PRO A 240 2.25 11.71 15.82
N ARG A 241 3.02 12.52 16.55
CA ARG A 241 2.76 12.79 17.96
C ARG A 241 1.39 13.44 18.02
N GLU A 242 0.53 12.84 18.84
CA GLU A 242 -0.73 13.38 19.33
C GLU A 242 -0.66 14.92 19.41
N ALA A 243 -1.58 15.57 18.67
CA ALA A 243 -1.86 16.97 18.91
C ALA A 243 -2.38 17.07 20.34
N GLY A 244 -1.50 17.47 21.24
CA GLY A 244 -1.78 17.65 22.64
C GLY A 244 -2.95 18.59 22.82
N VAL A 245 -3.91 18.12 23.57
CA VAL A 245 -4.92 18.94 24.24
C VAL A 245 -4.21 20.04 25.01
N LEU A 246 -4.25 21.26 24.49
CA LEU A 246 -3.97 22.46 25.26
C LEU A 246 -5.27 22.83 25.98
N THR A 247 -5.39 22.34 27.23
CA THR A 247 -6.18 23.00 28.26
C THR A 247 -5.43 24.25 28.72
N GLY A 248 -6.10 25.39 28.64
CA GLY A 248 -5.68 26.67 29.17
C GLY A 248 -6.77 27.71 28.91
#